data_a508081ffab48a8a9007746c21a4767a
#
_entry.id   a508081ffab48a8a9007746c21a4767a
#
_cell.length_a   1.000
_cell.length_b   1.000
_cell.length_c   1.000
_cell.angle_alpha   90.00
_cell.angle_beta   90.00
_cell.angle_gamma   90.00
#
_symmetry.space_group_name_H-M   'P 1'
#
loop_
_entity.id
_entity.type
_entity.pdbx_description
1 polymer ?
#
loop_
_entity_poly.entity_id
_entity_poly.type
_entity_poly.pdbx_seq_one_letter_code
_entity_poly.pdbx_strand_id
1 'polypeptide(L)'
;MFITQMFKAIITTLVLGCTLIGFQALSAEYIAPPPFSKNIAADISRLAQSDEVKPILAGDTEFLTLYSEYMSADFRGVVILIPDWQSTPTNNAGMNFLRKELNNYGYTSYAMTVPDIDWQAAQDDAAKTINDSVGTNNETADANTKPDTSTQKQPHHADYVEQVNTEVVDNYKLKLVARYDALYQQAAMESENIVVIAQGTSAGVLLEHYAEFSDLKINAFISLSSYLPNTKRNAKLSQITSLVTPALLDIYFATDSNDILMNLKNRQRWVNRNAKFDYRQRQLFGLRDAPQQHARLSKEIDGFLRRLF
;
A
#
# COMPACT_ATOMS: atom_id res chain seq x y z
N MET A 1 -35.13 -31.62 65.17
CA MET A 1 -34.39 -32.31 64.09
C MET A 1 -35.01 -32.09 62.70
N PHE A 2 -36.30 -31.97 62.55
CA PHE A 2 -36.97 -31.74 61.26
C PHE A 2 -36.73 -30.33 60.65
N ILE A 3 -36.70 -29.27 61.47
CA ILE A 3 -36.57 -27.87 61.01
C ILE A 3 -35.17 -27.61 60.42
N THR A 4 -34.12 -28.21 60.97
CA THR A 4 -32.75 -28.06 60.50
C THR A 4 -32.50 -28.76 59.11
N GLN A 5 -33.24 -29.85 58.84
CA GLN A 5 -33.16 -30.51 57.54
C GLN A 5 -33.92 -29.75 56.48
N MET A 6 -35.06 -29.12 56.77
CA MET A 6 -35.78 -28.26 55.82
C MET A 6 -34.95 -27.03 55.45
N PHE A 7 -34.26 -26.40 56.41
CA PHE A 7 -33.41 -25.24 56.11
C PHE A 7 -32.22 -25.58 55.20
N LYS A 8 -31.61 -26.76 55.41
CA LYS A 8 -30.53 -27.24 54.54
C LYS A 8 -31.05 -27.53 53.13
N ALA A 9 -32.21 -28.09 52.95
CA ALA A 9 -32.81 -28.39 51.66
C ALA A 9 -33.15 -27.09 50.91
N ILE A 10 -33.67 -26.07 51.57
CA ILE A 10 -34.01 -24.77 50.96
C ILE A 10 -32.72 -24.03 50.52
N ILE A 11 -31.66 -24.04 51.34
CA ILE A 11 -30.41 -23.41 50.99
C ILE A 11 -29.72 -24.12 49.82
N THR A 12 -29.77 -25.46 49.76
CA THR A 12 -29.17 -26.23 48.65
C THR A 12 -29.95 -25.97 47.34
N THR A 13 -31.26 -25.86 47.38
CA THR A 13 -32.08 -25.55 46.18
C THR A 13 -31.84 -24.11 45.70
N LEU A 14 -31.67 -23.16 46.62
CA LEU A 14 -31.39 -21.75 46.30
C LEU A 14 -29.99 -21.61 45.68
N VAL A 15 -28.97 -22.29 46.19
CA VAL A 15 -27.60 -22.29 45.62
C VAL A 15 -27.57 -22.98 44.27
N LEU A 16 -28.32 -24.09 44.07
CA LEU A 16 -28.40 -24.78 42.80
C LEU A 16 -29.18 -23.94 41.76
N GLY A 17 -30.16 -23.16 42.18
CA GLY A 17 -30.90 -22.24 41.31
C GLY A 17 -30.07 -21.05 40.82
N CYS A 18 -29.15 -20.54 41.65
CA CYS A 18 -28.28 -19.46 41.27
C CYS A 18 -27.13 -19.88 40.30
N THR A 19 -26.75 -21.15 40.28
CA THR A 19 -25.74 -21.66 39.36
C THR A 19 -26.29 -21.96 37.95
N LEU A 20 -27.61 -22.04 37.80
CA LEU A 20 -28.28 -22.25 36.51
C LEU A 20 -28.63 -20.95 35.76
N ILE A 21 -28.42 -19.78 36.40
CA ILE A 21 -28.42 -18.52 35.66
C ILE A 21 -27.05 -18.48 34.93
N GLY A 22 -26.92 -19.29 33.87
CA GLY A 22 -25.82 -19.25 32.97
C GLY A 22 -25.69 -17.81 32.51
N PHE A 23 -24.54 -17.20 32.79
CA PHE A 23 -24.09 -16.02 32.10
C PHE A 23 -24.17 -16.35 30.59
N GLN A 24 -25.26 -15.97 29.97
CA GLN A 24 -25.25 -15.77 28.54
C GLN A 24 -24.22 -14.67 28.33
N ALA A 25 -22.97 -15.09 28.07
CA ALA A 25 -21.98 -14.22 27.51
C ALA A 25 -22.64 -13.70 26.22
N LEU A 26 -23.20 -12.50 26.29
CA LEU A 26 -23.55 -11.74 25.10
C LEU A 26 -22.22 -11.65 24.34
N SER A 27 -22.04 -12.56 23.40
CA SER A 27 -21.02 -12.41 22.38
C SER A 27 -21.29 -11.04 21.77
N ALA A 28 -20.49 -10.05 22.16
CA ALA A 28 -20.56 -8.76 21.52
C ALA A 28 -20.35 -9.05 20.04
N GLU A 29 -21.35 -8.76 19.24
CA GLU A 29 -21.25 -8.91 17.78
C GLU A 29 -20.03 -8.12 17.34
N TYR A 30 -19.03 -8.83 16.80
CA TYR A 30 -17.81 -8.19 16.31
C TYR A 30 -18.17 -7.29 15.14
N ILE A 31 -18.22 -6.00 15.37
CA ILE A 31 -18.37 -5.01 14.32
C ILE A 31 -16.99 -4.81 13.71
N ALA A 32 -16.79 -5.33 12.50
CA ALA A 32 -15.54 -5.13 11.77
C ALA A 32 -15.26 -3.62 11.61
N PRO A 33 -14.03 -3.16 11.88
CA PRO A 33 -13.70 -1.75 11.68
C PRO A 33 -13.92 -1.37 10.20
N PRO A 34 -14.37 -0.13 9.95
CA PRO A 34 -14.56 0.32 8.57
C PRO A 34 -13.24 0.27 7.79
N PRO A 35 -13.29 0.06 6.48
CA PRO A 35 -12.12 0.07 5.62
C PRO A 35 -11.31 1.36 5.78
N PHE A 36 -9.98 1.27 5.66
CA PHE A 36 -9.08 2.43 5.79
C PHE A 36 -9.45 3.55 4.82
N SER A 37 -9.76 3.20 3.56
CA SER A 37 -10.17 4.16 2.53
C SER A 37 -11.43 4.96 2.92
N LYS A 38 -12.38 4.32 3.63
CA LYS A 38 -13.60 4.98 4.11
C LYS A 38 -13.30 6.00 5.21
N ASN A 39 -12.40 5.66 6.13
CA ASN A 39 -11.96 6.60 7.18
C ASN A 39 -11.25 7.80 6.57
N ILE A 40 -10.34 7.56 5.63
CA ILE A 40 -9.63 8.63 4.90
C ILE A 40 -10.60 9.52 4.12
N ALA A 41 -11.57 8.93 3.43
CA ALA A 41 -12.58 9.69 2.70
C ALA A 41 -13.41 10.58 3.64
N ALA A 42 -13.80 10.08 4.81
CA ALA A 42 -14.50 10.87 5.81
C ALA A 42 -13.65 12.03 6.37
N ASP A 43 -12.37 11.78 6.64
CA ASP A 43 -11.45 12.81 7.12
C ASP A 43 -11.17 13.88 6.05
N ILE A 44 -10.97 13.49 4.79
CA ILE A 44 -10.80 14.42 3.67
C ILE A 44 -12.06 15.29 3.51
N SER A 45 -13.25 14.68 3.50
CA SER A 45 -14.51 15.42 3.33
C SER A 45 -14.78 16.39 4.47
N ARG A 46 -14.25 16.13 5.67
CA ARG A 46 -14.40 17.00 6.84
C ARG A 46 -13.38 18.12 6.92
N LEU A 47 -12.12 17.86 6.49
CA LEU A 47 -10.98 18.74 6.73
C LEU A 47 -10.54 19.54 5.50
N ALA A 48 -10.78 19.03 4.30
CA ALA A 48 -10.47 19.72 3.06
C ALA A 48 -11.60 20.69 2.68
N GLN A 49 -11.25 21.72 1.91
CA GLN A 49 -12.25 22.62 1.33
C GLN A 49 -13.08 21.86 0.29
N SER A 50 -14.36 22.14 0.20
CA SER A 50 -15.29 21.40 -0.65
C SER A 50 -14.99 21.47 -2.14
N ASP A 51 -14.36 22.56 -2.59
CA ASP A 51 -13.91 22.80 -3.97
C ASP A 51 -12.61 22.04 -4.32
N GLU A 52 -11.80 21.71 -3.32
CA GLU A 52 -10.62 20.87 -3.49
C GLU A 52 -10.95 19.37 -3.62
N VAL A 53 -12.11 18.91 -3.14
CA VAL A 53 -12.45 17.49 -3.12
C VAL A 53 -13.24 17.11 -4.36
N LYS A 54 -12.66 16.25 -5.20
CA LYS A 54 -13.32 15.73 -6.42
C LYS A 54 -13.51 14.21 -6.31
N PRO A 55 -14.75 13.70 -6.32
CA PRO A 55 -15.01 12.28 -6.46
C PRO A 55 -14.74 11.84 -7.90
N ILE A 56 -14.10 10.70 -8.06
CA ILE A 56 -13.82 10.08 -9.36
C ILE A 56 -14.29 8.63 -9.33
N LEU A 57 -14.90 8.19 -10.43
CA LEU A 57 -15.41 6.84 -10.57
C LEU A 57 -14.40 5.97 -11.32
N ALA A 58 -13.95 4.88 -10.69
CA ALA A 58 -13.12 3.84 -11.31
C ALA A 58 -13.94 2.55 -11.42
N GLY A 59 -14.51 2.29 -12.58
CA GLY A 59 -15.52 1.24 -12.73
C GLY A 59 -16.72 1.50 -11.82
N ASP A 60 -17.02 0.55 -10.93
CA ASP A 60 -18.12 0.65 -9.95
C ASP A 60 -17.69 1.25 -8.59
N THR A 61 -16.43 1.66 -8.46
CA THR A 61 -15.89 2.17 -7.19
C THR A 61 -15.58 3.65 -7.29
N GLU A 62 -16.21 4.44 -6.42
CA GLU A 62 -15.88 5.85 -6.26
C GLU A 62 -14.72 6.03 -5.28
N PHE A 63 -13.82 6.96 -5.60
CA PHE A 63 -12.74 7.37 -4.72
C PHE A 63 -12.56 8.89 -4.73
N LEU A 64 -12.00 9.43 -3.66
CA LEU A 64 -11.77 10.86 -3.54
C LEU A 64 -10.37 11.25 -4.02
N THR A 65 -10.33 12.42 -4.67
CA THR A 65 -9.10 13.06 -5.13
C THR A 65 -9.07 14.50 -4.61
N LEU A 66 -7.93 14.96 -4.15
CA LEU A 66 -7.70 16.36 -3.81
C LEU A 66 -7.16 17.07 -5.04
N TYR A 67 -7.94 17.99 -5.55
CA TYR A 67 -7.60 18.84 -6.70
C TYR A 67 -7.03 20.18 -6.21
N SER A 68 -6.03 20.68 -6.91
CA SER A 68 -5.51 22.00 -6.65
C SER A 68 -5.01 22.60 -7.97
N GLU A 69 -5.57 23.73 -8.37
CA GLU A 69 -5.25 24.39 -9.64
C GLU A 69 -3.87 25.07 -9.57
N TYR A 70 -3.20 25.19 -10.71
CA TYR A 70 -1.92 25.88 -10.80
C TYR A 70 -2.06 27.37 -10.42
N MET A 71 -0.99 27.94 -9.84
CA MET A 71 -0.95 29.32 -9.34
C MET A 71 0.14 30.17 -10.01
N SER A 72 0.75 29.66 -11.07
CA SER A 72 1.78 30.34 -11.85
C SER A 72 1.18 31.06 -13.04
N ALA A 73 1.92 32.01 -13.61
CA ALA A 73 1.52 32.68 -14.87
C ALA A 73 1.44 31.71 -16.06
N ASP A 74 2.31 30.71 -16.06
CA ASP A 74 2.40 29.72 -17.13
C ASP A 74 1.89 28.35 -16.65
N PHE A 75 0.92 27.80 -17.34
CA PHE A 75 0.47 26.42 -17.14
C PHE A 75 1.45 25.46 -17.82
N ARG A 76 1.98 24.49 -17.06
CA ARG A 76 2.99 23.53 -17.53
C ARG A 76 2.46 22.11 -17.71
N GLY A 77 1.37 21.78 -17.04
CA GLY A 77 0.77 20.45 -17.12
C GLY A 77 0.08 20.00 -15.84
N VAL A 78 -0.24 18.72 -15.82
CA VAL A 78 -0.94 18.09 -14.69
C VAL A 78 -0.02 17.12 -13.96
N VAL A 79 -0.05 17.14 -12.64
CA VAL A 79 0.66 16.20 -11.78
C VAL A 79 -0.33 15.32 -11.02
N ILE A 80 -0.20 14.01 -11.17
CA ILE A 80 -0.94 13.00 -10.40
C ILE A 80 -0.06 12.54 -9.23
N LEU A 81 -0.53 12.76 -8.00
CA LEU A 81 0.15 12.39 -6.77
C LEU A 81 -0.50 11.15 -6.15
N ILE A 82 0.30 10.11 -5.93
CA ILE A 82 -0.14 8.80 -5.43
C ILE A 82 0.64 8.45 -4.18
N PRO A 83 0.01 8.50 -2.99
CA PRO A 83 0.67 8.15 -1.73
C PRO A 83 0.98 6.66 -1.63
N ASP A 84 1.75 6.26 -0.63
CA ASP A 84 2.01 4.86 -0.34
C ASP A 84 0.73 4.11 0.04
N TRP A 85 0.72 2.81 -0.09
CA TRP A 85 -0.44 1.91 0.05
C TRP A 85 -1.19 1.98 1.41
N GLN A 86 -0.56 2.43 2.47
CA GLN A 86 -1.16 2.66 3.79
C GLN A 86 -1.10 4.14 4.18
N SER A 87 -1.13 5.02 3.20
CA SER A 87 -0.93 6.44 3.43
C SER A 87 -2.04 7.27 2.79
N THR A 88 -2.01 8.55 3.07
CA THR A 88 -3.03 9.51 2.61
C THR A 88 -2.42 10.54 1.67
N PRO A 89 -3.21 11.16 0.78
CA PRO A 89 -2.74 12.26 -0.05
C PRO A 89 -2.31 13.50 0.76
N THR A 90 -2.67 13.54 2.05
CA THR A 90 -2.33 14.62 2.98
C THR A 90 -1.22 14.25 3.96
N ASN A 91 -0.46 13.17 3.68
CA ASN A 91 0.61 12.73 4.58
C ASN A 91 1.74 13.75 4.67
N ASN A 92 2.41 13.76 5.83
CA ASN A 92 3.54 14.65 6.10
C ASN A 92 4.87 14.18 5.47
N ALA A 93 4.89 13.00 4.84
CA ALA A 93 6.07 12.48 4.15
C ALA A 93 6.29 13.11 2.76
N GLY A 94 5.81 14.32 2.55
CA GLY A 94 6.01 15.14 1.36
C GLY A 94 4.78 15.29 0.47
N MET A 95 3.80 14.38 0.47
CA MET A 95 2.66 14.44 -0.46
C MET A 95 1.80 15.68 -0.27
N ASN A 96 1.43 16.02 0.97
CA ASN A 96 0.63 17.20 1.25
C ASN A 96 1.36 18.52 0.87
N PHE A 97 2.69 18.55 1.02
CA PHE A 97 3.51 19.69 0.61
C PHE A 97 3.57 19.79 -0.92
N LEU A 98 3.89 18.69 -1.60
CA LEU A 98 4.02 18.65 -3.06
C LEU A 98 2.73 19.06 -3.76
N ARG A 99 1.55 18.58 -3.29
CA ARG A 99 0.27 18.92 -3.90
C ARG A 99 -0.02 20.43 -3.95
N LYS A 100 0.54 21.19 -3.02
CA LYS A 100 0.40 22.65 -2.95
C LYS A 100 1.56 23.40 -3.62
N GLU A 101 2.78 22.91 -3.41
CA GLU A 101 3.97 23.60 -3.89
C GLU A 101 4.13 23.50 -5.42
N LEU A 102 3.72 22.37 -6.02
CA LEU A 102 3.79 22.21 -7.47
C LEU A 102 2.86 23.15 -8.23
N ASN A 103 1.81 23.66 -7.59
CA ASN A 103 0.95 24.71 -8.17
C ASN A 103 1.72 26.01 -8.41
N ASN A 104 2.66 26.36 -7.52
CA ASN A 104 3.53 27.53 -7.69
C ASN A 104 4.50 27.40 -8.87
N TYR A 105 4.76 26.15 -9.31
CA TYR A 105 5.59 25.85 -10.48
C TYR A 105 4.80 25.69 -11.79
N GLY A 106 3.49 25.94 -11.76
CA GLY A 106 2.63 25.90 -12.96
C GLY A 106 1.95 24.57 -13.22
N TYR A 107 1.92 23.67 -12.26
CA TYR A 107 1.23 22.39 -12.40
C TYR A 107 -0.10 22.36 -11.65
N THR A 108 -1.15 21.93 -12.31
CA THR A 108 -2.37 21.48 -11.63
C THR A 108 -2.10 20.13 -10.96
N SER A 109 -2.53 19.93 -9.74
CA SER A 109 -2.27 18.70 -8.99
C SER A 109 -3.54 17.94 -8.64
N TYR A 110 -3.49 16.62 -8.83
CA TYR A 110 -4.48 15.66 -8.39
C TYR A 110 -3.83 14.68 -7.41
N ALA A 111 -4.18 14.74 -6.14
CA ALA A 111 -3.68 13.82 -5.14
C ALA A 111 -4.76 12.79 -4.79
N MET A 112 -4.59 11.55 -5.25
CA MET A 112 -5.61 10.50 -5.13
C MET A 112 -5.51 9.73 -3.81
N THR A 113 -6.66 9.20 -3.36
CA THR A 113 -6.70 8.22 -2.28
C THR A 113 -6.40 6.83 -2.82
N VAL A 114 -5.57 6.07 -2.09
CA VAL A 114 -5.22 4.69 -2.47
C VAL A 114 -6.30 3.68 -2.07
N PRO A 115 -6.38 2.53 -2.76
CA PRO A 115 -7.31 1.46 -2.39
C PRO A 115 -6.91 0.76 -1.10
N ASP A 116 -7.88 0.08 -0.47
CA ASP A 116 -7.61 -0.80 0.65
C ASP A 116 -6.84 -2.03 0.24
N ILE A 117 -5.99 -2.51 1.16
CA ILE A 117 -5.23 -3.74 1.00
C ILE A 117 -6.11 -4.92 1.41
N ASP A 118 -6.17 -5.91 0.57
CA ASP A 118 -6.89 -7.16 0.82
C ASP A 118 -6.00 -8.17 1.53
N TRP A 119 -5.92 -8.07 2.86
CA TRP A 119 -5.14 -8.98 3.68
C TRP A 119 -5.72 -10.40 3.74
N GLN A 120 -6.99 -10.59 3.39
CA GLN A 120 -7.63 -11.91 3.42
C GLN A 120 -7.15 -12.82 2.29
N ALA A 121 -6.72 -12.26 1.17
CA ALA A 121 -6.12 -13.01 0.08
C ALA A 121 -4.92 -13.87 0.54
N ALA A 122 -4.18 -13.42 1.56
CA ALA A 122 -3.08 -14.18 2.14
C ALA A 122 -3.51 -15.41 2.96
N GLN A 123 -4.75 -15.43 3.47
CA GLN A 123 -5.27 -16.52 4.30
C GLN A 123 -5.84 -17.66 3.45
N ASP A 124 -6.43 -17.35 2.31
CA ASP A 124 -7.02 -18.34 1.42
C ASP A 124 -5.97 -19.27 0.80
N ASP A 125 -4.80 -18.75 0.46
CA ASP A 125 -3.67 -19.55 -0.05
C ASP A 125 -3.10 -20.49 1.02
N ALA A 126 -3.01 -20.06 2.26
CA ALA A 126 -2.57 -20.92 3.37
C ALA A 126 -3.56 -22.07 3.60
N ALA A 127 -4.85 -21.81 3.48
CA ALA A 127 -5.90 -22.83 3.61
C ALA A 127 -5.90 -23.83 2.44
N LYS A 128 -5.67 -23.37 1.20
CA LYS A 128 -5.53 -24.24 0.02
C LYS A 128 -4.32 -25.15 0.11
N THR A 129 -3.17 -24.62 0.54
CA THR A 129 -1.93 -25.41 0.68
C THR A 129 -2.07 -26.50 1.73
N ILE A 130 -2.84 -26.28 2.81
CA ILE A 130 -3.12 -27.31 3.83
C ILE A 130 -4.04 -28.39 3.28
N ASN A 131 -5.03 -28.06 2.48
CA ASN A 131 -5.97 -29.02 1.90
C ASN A 131 -5.33 -29.87 0.79
N ASP A 132 -4.44 -29.32 -0.02
CA ASP A 132 -3.69 -30.06 -1.04
C ASP A 132 -2.65 -31.02 -0.43
N SER A 133 -2.16 -30.76 0.78
CA SER A 133 -1.24 -31.66 1.48
C SER A 133 -1.92 -32.83 2.23
N VAL A 134 -3.25 -32.78 2.39
CA VAL A 134 -4.04 -33.85 3.05
C VAL A 134 -4.65 -34.88 2.08
N GLY A 135 -4.61 -34.60 0.80
CA GLY A 135 -5.16 -35.47 -0.24
C GLY A 135 -4.11 -36.29 -1.00
N THR A 136 -3.51 -37.27 -0.42
CA THR A 136 -3.09 -38.55 -1.06
C THR A 136 -2.10 -39.33 -0.16
N ASN A 137 -2.59 -40.12 0.74
CA ASN A 137 -1.88 -41.33 1.18
C ASN A 137 -2.90 -42.33 1.73
N ASN A 138 -3.56 -43.04 0.82
CA ASN A 138 -4.09 -44.36 1.10
C ASN A 138 -3.06 -45.37 0.58
N GLU A 139 -2.15 -45.80 1.42
CA GLU A 139 -1.50 -47.08 1.26
C GLU A 139 -1.34 -47.75 2.63
N THR A 140 -2.01 -48.88 2.70
CA THR A 140 -1.88 -50.09 3.52
C THR A 140 -0.90 -50.05 4.69
N ALA A 141 -1.50 -50.28 5.85
CA ALA A 141 -0.83 -50.61 7.11
C ALA A 141 0.00 -51.89 7.00
N ASP A 142 1.26 -51.79 7.37
CA ASP A 142 2.02 -52.92 7.89
C ASP A 142 2.56 -52.57 9.28
N ALA A 143 2.21 -53.43 10.24
CA ALA A 143 2.49 -53.22 11.65
C ALA A 143 3.90 -53.73 11.96
N ASN A 144 4.79 -52.81 12.31
CA ASN A 144 5.86 -52.98 13.31
C ASN A 144 6.97 -51.93 13.13
N THR A 145 6.86 -50.82 13.82
CA THR A 145 8.05 -50.05 14.19
C THR A 145 7.72 -49.14 15.40
N LYS A 146 8.53 -49.24 16.43
CA LYS A 146 8.46 -48.43 17.66
C LYS A 146 8.32 -46.92 17.42
N PRO A 147 7.63 -46.21 18.28
CA PRO A 147 7.57 -44.75 18.18
C PRO A 147 8.91 -44.14 18.61
N ASP A 148 9.68 -43.63 17.65
CA ASP A 148 10.76 -42.70 17.94
C ASP A 148 10.16 -41.31 18.18
N THR A 149 10.12 -41.00 19.45
CA THR A 149 9.75 -39.67 20.00
C THR A 149 10.87 -38.70 19.66
N SER A 150 10.67 -37.82 18.72
CA SER A 150 11.18 -36.44 18.72
C SER A 150 10.97 -35.75 17.38
N THR A 151 9.72 -35.52 16.99
CA THR A 151 9.46 -34.40 16.10
C THR A 151 9.39 -33.16 16.98
N GLN A 152 10.54 -32.63 17.35
CA GLN A 152 10.62 -31.25 17.83
C GLN A 152 10.07 -30.38 16.72
N LYS A 153 8.83 -29.88 16.90
CA LYS A 153 8.36 -28.69 16.20
C LYS A 153 9.42 -27.63 16.48
N GLN A 154 10.21 -27.31 15.46
CA GLN A 154 11.07 -26.13 15.55
C GLN A 154 10.16 -24.96 15.94
N PRO A 155 10.54 -24.19 16.99
CA PRO A 155 9.77 -23.02 17.34
C PRO A 155 9.71 -22.14 16.08
N HIS A 156 8.49 -21.81 15.65
CA HIS A 156 8.30 -20.76 14.67
C HIS A 156 9.00 -19.52 15.22
N HIS A 157 10.12 -19.15 14.63
CA HIS A 157 10.74 -17.88 14.91
C HIS A 157 9.74 -16.80 14.46
N ALA A 158 9.28 -16.01 15.43
CA ALA A 158 8.43 -14.83 15.20
C ALA A 158 9.15 -13.70 14.44
N ASP A 159 10.39 -13.91 14.04
CA ASP A 159 11.24 -12.97 13.30
C ASP A 159 11.01 -12.96 11.79
N TYR A 160 10.15 -13.81 11.26
CA TYR A 160 9.67 -13.66 9.91
C TYR A 160 8.58 -12.58 9.93
N VAL A 161 8.97 -11.34 9.69
CA VAL A 161 8.05 -10.35 9.16
C VAL A 161 7.44 -11.00 7.93
N GLU A 162 6.17 -11.36 8.02
CA GLU A 162 5.47 -12.08 6.97
C GLU A 162 5.71 -11.33 5.67
N GLN A 163 6.40 -11.99 4.75
CA GLN A 163 6.52 -11.50 3.39
C GLN A 163 5.10 -11.39 2.87
N VAL A 164 4.70 -10.19 2.51
CA VAL A 164 3.37 -9.98 1.95
C VAL A 164 3.23 -10.89 0.74
N ASN A 165 2.16 -11.67 0.72
CA ASN A 165 1.88 -12.59 -0.38
C ASN A 165 1.80 -11.84 -1.70
N THR A 166 2.23 -12.49 -2.78
CA THR A 166 2.18 -11.93 -4.14
C THR A 166 0.75 -11.54 -4.53
N GLU A 167 -0.24 -12.34 -4.15
CA GLU A 167 -1.66 -12.09 -4.44
C GLU A 167 -2.17 -10.80 -3.81
N VAL A 168 -1.78 -10.49 -2.57
CA VAL A 168 -2.13 -9.21 -1.90
C VAL A 168 -1.60 -8.03 -2.71
N VAL A 169 -0.36 -8.13 -3.20
CA VAL A 169 0.26 -7.06 -4.01
C VAL A 169 -0.40 -6.95 -5.38
N ASP A 170 -0.79 -8.07 -5.98
CA ASP A 170 -1.47 -8.09 -7.29
C ASP A 170 -2.88 -7.50 -7.20
N ASN A 171 -3.65 -7.85 -6.15
CA ASN A 171 -4.96 -7.27 -5.89
C ASN A 171 -4.86 -5.76 -5.64
N TYR A 172 -3.84 -5.33 -4.89
CA TYR A 172 -3.58 -3.91 -4.68
C TYR A 172 -3.22 -3.21 -6.00
N LYS A 173 -2.30 -3.78 -6.82
CA LYS A 173 -1.91 -3.26 -8.14
C LYS A 173 -3.13 -3.08 -9.02
N LEU A 174 -3.98 -4.10 -9.13
CA LEU A 174 -5.19 -4.06 -9.97
C LEU A 174 -6.13 -2.92 -9.55
N LYS A 175 -6.42 -2.80 -8.26
CA LYS A 175 -7.28 -1.73 -7.72
C LYS A 175 -6.65 -0.34 -7.89
N LEU A 176 -5.33 -0.22 -7.67
CA LEU A 176 -4.60 1.04 -7.82
C LEU A 176 -4.57 1.50 -9.27
N VAL A 177 -4.27 0.60 -10.21
CA VAL A 177 -4.23 0.89 -11.64
C VAL A 177 -5.61 1.33 -12.13
N ALA A 178 -6.68 0.66 -11.71
CA ALA A 178 -8.03 1.08 -12.10
C ALA A 178 -8.36 2.51 -11.65
N ARG A 179 -7.98 2.91 -10.43
CA ARG A 179 -8.14 4.30 -9.97
C ARG A 179 -7.24 5.27 -10.73
N TYR A 180 -6.00 4.85 -10.96
CA TYR A 180 -5.02 5.63 -11.70
C TYR A 180 -5.51 5.90 -13.14
N ASP A 181 -6.00 4.89 -13.85
CA ASP A 181 -6.49 5.02 -15.23
C ASP A 181 -7.68 5.96 -15.30
N ALA A 182 -8.62 5.88 -14.37
CA ALA A 182 -9.75 6.81 -14.30
C ALA A 182 -9.29 8.26 -14.09
N LEU A 183 -8.32 8.47 -13.21
CA LEU A 183 -7.76 9.79 -12.95
C LEU A 183 -6.90 10.28 -14.13
N TYR A 184 -6.15 9.40 -14.77
CA TYR A 184 -5.36 9.71 -15.96
C TYR A 184 -6.25 10.23 -17.10
N GLN A 185 -7.41 9.60 -17.35
CA GLN A 185 -8.37 10.08 -18.35
C GLN A 185 -8.84 11.50 -18.04
N GLN A 186 -9.09 11.81 -16.78
CA GLN A 186 -9.45 13.17 -16.35
C GLN A 186 -8.29 14.15 -16.59
N ALA A 187 -7.08 13.80 -16.20
CA ALA A 187 -5.88 14.63 -16.39
C ALA A 187 -5.56 14.87 -17.87
N ALA A 188 -5.76 13.86 -18.72
CA ALA A 188 -5.51 13.95 -20.16
C ALA A 188 -6.48 14.89 -20.91
N MET A 189 -7.66 15.17 -20.32
CA MET A 189 -8.56 16.20 -20.87
C MET A 189 -8.04 17.63 -20.61
N GLU A 190 -7.20 17.81 -19.56
CA GLU A 190 -6.69 19.13 -19.19
C GLU A 190 -5.34 19.46 -19.84
N SER A 191 -4.49 18.44 -20.05
CA SER A 191 -3.14 18.63 -20.57
C SER A 191 -2.58 17.37 -21.24
N GLU A 192 -1.75 17.58 -22.27
CA GLU A 192 -0.89 16.53 -22.85
C GLU A 192 0.35 16.27 -21.97
N ASN A 193 0.72 17.23 -21.11
CA ASN A 193 1.84 17.10 -20.19
C ASN A 193 1.38 16.50 -18.87
N ILE A 194 1.56 15.21 -18.69
CA ILE A 194 1.17 14.47 -17.50
C ILE A 194 2.41 13.94 -16.80
N VAL A 195 2.51 14.24 -15.50
CA VAL A 195 3.55 13.77 -14.60
C VAL A 195 2.92 12.92 -13.51
N VAL A 196 3.49 11.77 -13.21
CA VAL A 196 3.07 10.92 -12.10
C VAL A 196 4.13 10.93 -11.01
N ILE A 197 3.72 11.21 -9.78
CA ILE A 197 4.56 11.16 -8.58
C ILE A 197 3.96 10.11 -7.65
N ALA A 198 4.65 9.01 -7.45
CA ALA A 198 4.18 7.92 -6.60
C ALA A 198 5.16 7.60 -5.48
N GLN A 199 4.64 7.17 -4.31
CA GLN A 199 5.42 6.89 -3.12
C GLN A 199 5.35 5.40 -2.74
N GLY A 200 6.46 4.87 -2.22
CA GLY A 200 6.54 3.57 -1.55
C GLY A 200 6.11 2.40 -2.43
N THR A 201 5.22 1.57 -1.92
CA THR A 201 4.67 0.39 -2.63
C THR A 201 3.84 0.80 -3.85
N SER A 202 3.07 1.90 -3.76
CA SER A 202 2.32 2.43 -4.91
C SER A 202 3.26 2.77 -6.07
N ALA A 203 4.43 3.35 -5.79
CA ALA A 203 5.46 3.58 -6.82
C ALA A 203 6.01 2.26 -7.36
N GLY A 204 6.25 1.27 -6.50
CA GLY A 204 6.75 -0.04 -6.90
C GLY A 204 5.83 -0.76 -7.89
N VAL A 205 4.52 -0.82 -7.59
CA VAL A 205 3.54 -1.48 -8.47
C VAL A 205 3.29 -0.71 -9.76
N LEU A 206 3.39 0.63 -9.73
CA LEU A 206 3.28 1.44 -10.95
C LEU A 206 4.53 1.33 -11.84
N LEU A 207 5.72 1.17 -11.26
CA LEU A 207 6.92 0.84 -12.05
C LEU A 207 6.76 -0.50 -12.78
N GLU A 208 6.20 -1.52 -12.13
CA GLU A 208 5.86 -2.77 -12.79
C GLU A 208 4.85 -2.55 -13.92
N HIS A 209 3.80 -1.76 -13.67
CA HIS A 209 2.78 -1.45 -14.66
C HIS A 209 3.34 -0.75 -15.90
N TYR A 210 4.18 0.27 -15.72
CA TYR A 210 4.82 0.99 -16.84
C TYR A 210 5.87 0.18 -17.59
N ALA A 211 6.47 -0.82 -16.96
CA ALA A 211 7.38 -1.73 -17.63
C ALA A 211 6.65 -2.79 -18.45
N GLU A 212 5.43 -3.17 -18.05
CA GLU A 212 4.55 -4.11 -18.75
C GLU A 212 3.81 -3.45 -19.94
N PHE A 213 3.40 -2.18 -19.78
CA PHE A 213 2.60 -1.43 -20.74
C PHE A 213 3.36 -0.18 -21.22
N SER A 214 4.12 -0.33 -22.30
CA SER A 214 4.94 0.74 -22.89
C SER A 214 4.15 1.86 -23.57
N ASP A 215 2.87 1.63 -23.87
CA ASP A 215 2.03 2.55 -24.64
C ASP A 215 1.37 3.66 -23.80
N LEU A 216 1.55 3.61 -22.47
CA LEU A 216 1.03 4.62 -21.56
C LEU A 216 1.80 5.93 -21.72
N LYS A 217 1.08 6.97 -22.15
CA LYS A 217 1.65 8.27 -22.47
C LYS A 217 1.70 9.20 -21.26
N ILE A 218 2.72 9.08 -20.44
CA ILE A 218 3.10 10.13 -19.50
C ILE A 218 4.50 10.65 -19.83
N ASN A 219 4.75 11.91 -19.50
CA ASN A 219 6.01 12.55 -19.83
C ASN A 219 7.09 12.20 -18.81
N ALA A 220 6.71 12.11 -17.55
CA ALA A 220 7.63 11.78 -16.48
C ALA A 220 6.97 10.94 -15.37
N PHE A 221 7.76 10.03 -14.81
CA PHE A 221 7.43 9.30 -13.60
C PHE A 221 8.43 9.65 -12.50
N ILE A 222 7.94 10.05 -11.33
CA ILE A 222 8.76 10.37 -10.17
C ILE A 222 8.47 9.35 -9.08
N SER A 223 9.47 8.59 -8.74
CA SER A 223 9.42 7.54 -7.74
C SER A 223 9.98 8.06 -6.42
N LEU A 224 9.20 8.02 -5.35
CA LEU A 224 9.62 8.40 -4.00
C LEU A 224 9.78 7.17 -3.14
N SER A 225 11.02 6.77 -2.87
CA SER A 225 11.34 5.61 -2.00
C SER A 225 10.59 4.34 -2.39
N SER A 226 10.56 4.01 -3.68
CA SER A 226 9.81 2.87 -4.19
C SER A 226 10.38 1.52 -3.76
N TYR A 227 9.50 0.63 -3.35
CA TYR A 227 9.79 -0.75 -3.00
C TYR A 227 8.56 -1.63 -3.20
N LEU A 228 8.73 -2.93 -3.12
CA LEU A 228 7.63 -3.89 -3.06
C LEU A 228 7.75 -4.71 -1.77
N PRO A 229 6.64 -4.93 -1.04
CA PRO A 229 6.67 -5.63 0.25
C PRO A 229 6.96 -7.14 0.11
N ASN A 230 6.87 -7.68 -1.11
CA ASN A 230 7.31 -9.03 -1.42
C ASN A 230 8.78 -9.02 -1.83
N THR A 231 9.65 -9.72 -1.09
CA THR A 231 11.11 -9.70 -1.29
C THR A 231 11.54 -10.16 -2.68
N LYS A 232 10.88 -11.18 -3.25
CA LYS A 232 11.21 -11.70 -4.59
C LYS A 232 10.86 -10.69 -5.68
N ARG A 233 9.71 -10.01 -5.56
CA ARG A 233 9.30 -8.94 -6.48
C ARG A 233 10.19 -7.70 -6.31
N ASN A 234 10.49 -7.33 -5.07
CA ASN A 234 11.36 -6.19 -4.76
C ASN A 234 12.76 -6.36 -5.36
N ALA A 235 13.32 -7.57 -5.33
CA ALA A 235 14.61 -7.87 -5.98
C ALA A 235 14.57 -7.64 -7.51
N LYS A 236 13.45 -7.93 -8.16
CA LYS A 236 13.25 -7.70 -9.61
C LYS A 236 13.01 -6.24 -9.96
N LEU A 237 12.56 -5.42 -8.99
CA LEU A 237 12.23 -4.01 -9.22
C LEU A 237 13.42 -3.22 -9.79
N SER A 238 14.65 -3.61 -9.49
CA SER A 238 15.88 -3.02 -10.06
C SER A 238 15.95 -3.16 -11.58
N GLN A 239 15.58 -4.31 -12.12
CA GLN A 239 15.53 -4.56 -13.57
C GLN A 239 14.32 -3.85 -14.18
N ILE A 240 13.16 -3.97 -13.56
CA ILE A 240 11.89 -3.37 -14.00
C ILE A 240 12.03 -1.87 -14.17
N THR A 241 12.68 -1.18 -13.23
CA THR A 241 12.94 0.27 -13.28
C THR A 241 13.64 0.70 -14.58
N SER A 242 14.50 -0.14 -15.13
CA SER A 242 15.23 0.16 -16.38
C SER A 242 14.42 -0.05 -17.66
N LEU A 243 13.25 -0.70 -17.56
CA LEU A 243 12.35 -0.99 -18.68
C LEU A 243 11.21 0.02 -18.80
N VAL A 244 11.03 0.87 -17.78
CA VAL A 244 9.99 1.91 -17.76
C VAL A 244 10.24 2.92 -18.88
N THR A 245 9.24 3.17 -19.72
CA THR A 245 9.38 4.05 -20.92
C THR A 245 9.50 5.53 -20.59
N PRO A 246 8.65 6.16 -19.73
CA PRO A 246 8.72 7.59 -19.45
C PRO A 246 10.03 8.00 -18.77
N ALA A 247 10.37 9.29 -18.86
CA ALA A 247 11.49 9.86 -18.11
C ALA A 247 11.31 9.61 -16.61
N LEU A 248 12.36 9.14 -15.92
CA LEU A 248 12.25 8.63 -14.55
C LEU A 248 13.19 9.34 -13.58
N LEU A 249 12.62 9.96 -12.56
CA LEU A 249 13.33 10.48 -11.41
C LEU A 249 13.09 9.58 -10.19
N ASP A 250 14.14 8.95 -9.70
CA ASP A 250 14.10 8.03 -8.55
C ASP A 250 14.71 8.72 -7.32
N ILE A 251 13.86 9.15 -6.40
CA ILE A 251 14.23 9.85 -5.17
C ILE A 251 14.09 8.91 -3.98
N TYR A 252 15.09 8.91 -3.13
CA TYR A 252 15.11 8.14 -1.89
C TYR A 252 15.76 8.93 -0.75
N PHE A 253 15.48 8.53 0.49
CA PHE A 253 16.08 9.15 1.67
C PHE A 253 17.19 8.25 2.23
N ALA A 254 18.23 8.87 2.79
CA ALA A 254 19.33 8.13 3.43
C ALA A 254 18.85 7.29 4.63
N THR A 255 17.70 7.65 5.20
CA THR A 255 17.06 6.97 6.34
C THR A 255 16.02 5.93 5.93
N ASP A 256 15.89 5.65 4.64
CA ASP A 256 14.97 4.63 4.14
C ASP A 256 15.37 3.23 4.59
N SER A 257 14.40 2.31 4.58
CA SER A 257 14.62 0.92 4.96
C SER A 257 15.67 0.22 4.07
N ASN A 258 16.28 -0.82 4.59
CA ASN A 258 17.23 -1.62 3.83
C ASN A 258 16.64 -2.19 2.53
N ASP A 259 15.35 -2.53 2.52
CA ASP A 259 14.65 -3.06 1.33
C ASP A 259 14.65 -2.06 0.18
N ILE A 260 14.58 -0.76 0.48
CA ILE A 260 14.70 0.32 -0.49
C ILE A 260 16.17 0.49 -0.89
N LEU A 261 17.07 0.65 0.08
CA LEU A 261 18.46 1.02 -0.14
C LEU A 261 19.27 -0.05 -0.88
N MET A 262 19.00 -1.35 -0.62
CA MET A 262 19.71 -2.46 -1.26
C MET A 262 19.47 -2.52 -2.78
N ASN A 263 18.28 -2.14 -3.23
CA ASN A 263 17.92 -2.18 -4.65
C ASN A 263 18.53 -1.04 -5.48
N LEU A 264 18.87 0.09 -4.87
CA LEU A 264 19.26 1.31 -5.58
C LEU A 264 20.53 1.18 -6.41
N LYS A 265 21.58 0.50 -5.88
CA LYS A 265 22.83 0.23 -6.63
C LYS A 265 22.58 -0.65 -7.85
N ASN A 266 21.68 -1.62 -7.71
CA ASN A 266 21.32 -2.52 -8.78
C ASN A 266 20.46 -1.81 -9.85
N ARG A 267 19.58 -0.87 -9.47
CA ARG A 267 18.83 -0.04 -10.42
C ARG A 267 19.75 0.72 -11.36
N GLN A 268 20.76 1.41 -10.83
CA GLN A 268 21.73 2.13 -11.65
C GLN A 268 22.50 1.22 -12.62
N ARG A 269 22.83 -0.01 -12.20
CA ARG A 269 23.50 -0.99 -13.08
C ARG A 269 22.60 -1.43 -14.24
N TRP A 270 21.31 -1.72 -13.96
CA TRP A 270 20.35 -2.11 -14.97
C TRP A 270 20.03 -0.97 -15.93
N VAL A 271 19.85 0.24 -15.42
CA VAL A 271 19.65 1.45 -16.22
C VAL A 271 20.80 1.67 -17.20
N ASN A 272 22.04 1.55 -16.74
CA ASN A 272 23.22 1.68 -17.61
C ASN A 272 23.27 0.54 -18.66
N ARG A 273 22.93 -0.70 -18.25
CA ARG A 273 22.90 -1.85 -19.16
C ARG A 273 21.88 -1.73 -20.27
N ASN A 274 20.69 -1.20 -19.92
CA ASN A 274 19.58 -1.04 -20.85
C ASN A 274 19.56 0.33 -21.55
N ALA A 275 20.62 1.13 -21.36
CA ALA A 275 20.80 2.46 -21.99
C ALA A 275 19.60 3.41 -21.79
N LYS A 276 18.97 3.39 -20.58
CA LYS A 276 17.91 4.34 -20.24
C LYS A 276 18.51 5.69 -19.86
N PHE A 277 18.60 6.60 -20.83
CA PHE A 277 19.28 7.91 -20.67
C PHE A 277 18.50 8.93 -19.88
N ASP A 278 17.19 8.81 -19.82
CA ASP A 278 16.26 9.71 -19.13
C ASP A 278 15.97 9.30 -17.67
N TYR A 279 16.91 8.56 -17.07
CA TYR A 279 16.86 8.16 -15.66
C TYR A 279 17.76 9.04 -14.80
N ARG A 280 17.24 9.46 -13.68
CA ARG A 280 18.00 10.12 -12.62
C ARG A 280 17.72 9.52 -11.27
N GLN A 281 18.76 9.34 -10.48
CA GLN A 281 18.66 8.92 -9.09
C GLN A 281 19.13 10.04 -8.16
N ARG A 282 18.36 10.35 -7.12
CA ARG A 282 18.63 11.41 -6.14
C ARG A 282 18.47 10.91 -4.73
N GLN A 283 19.48 11.14 -3.91
CA GLN A 283 19.44 10.90 -2.47
C GLN A 283 19.14 12.19 -1.73
N LEU A 284 18.15 12.14 -0.84
CA LEU A 284 17.88 13.18 0.14
C LEU A 284 18.39 12.75 1.51
N PHE A 285 18.88 13.73 2.28
CA PHE A 285 19.41 13.50 3.62
C PHE A 285 18.46 14.11 4.65
N GLY A 286 18.20 13.41 5.75
CA GLY A 286 17.28 13.83 6.80
C GLY A 286 15.99 13.03 6.81
N LEU A 287 15.06 13.44 7.66
CA LEU A 287 13.77 12.77 7.85
C LEU A 287 12.78 13.22 6.76
N ARG A 288 11.94 12.29 6.30
CA ARG A 288 10.95 12.55 5.24
C ARG A 288 9.93 13.62 5.60
N ASP A 289 9.59 13.74 6.87
CA ASP A 289 8.61 14.67 7.44
C ASP A 289 9.19 16.04 7.82
N ALA A 290 10.52 16.22 7.67
CA ALA A 290 11.17 17.50 7.98
C ALA A 290 10.86 18.56 6.92
N PRO A 291 10.37 19.76 7.30
CA PRO A 291 9.98 20.81 6.35
C PRO A 291 11.08 21.23 5.37
N GLN A 292 12.36 21.24 5.83
CA GLN A 292 13.50 21.56 4.97
C GLN A 292 13.68 20.53 3.85
N GLN A 293 13.33 19.26 4.11
CA GLN A 293 13.40 18.20 3.09
C GLN A 293 12.27 18.33 2.06
N HIS A 294 11.10 18.81 2.46
CA HIS A 294 9.99 19.06 1.52
C HIS A 294 10.35 20.13 0.49
N ALA A 295 10.96 21.25 0.93
CA ALA A 295 11.43 22.30 0.02
C ALA A 295 12.56 21.81 -0.91
N ARG A 296 13.42 20.92 -0.43
CA ARG A 296 14.46 20.29 -1.27
C ARG A 296 13.85 19.30 -2.26
N LEU A 297 12.89 18.48 -1.81
CA LEU A 297 12.17 17.54 -2.64
C LEU A 297 11.50 18.25 -3.82
N SER A 298 10.75 19.32 -3.58
CA SER A 298 10.06 20.07 -4.65
C SER A 298 11.04 20.69 -5.64
N LYS A 299 12.20 21.21 -5.18
CA LYS A 299 13.24 21.76 -6.06
C LYS A 299 13.90 20.70 -6.93
N GLU A 300 14.18 19.49 -6.41
CA GLU A 300 14.73 18.39 -7.20
C GLU A 300 13.73 17.95 -8.28
N ILE A 301 12.45 17.89 -7.94
CA ILE A 301 11.38 17.56 -8.88
C ILE A 301 11.26 18.65 -9.96
N ASP A 302 11.10 19.92 -9.58
CA ASP A 302 11.01 21.03 -10.54
C ASP A 302 12.24 21.11 -11.45
N GLY A 303 13.44 20.97 -10.88
CA GLY A 303 14.69 20.97 -11.65
C GLY A 303 14.81 19.77 -12.61
N PHE A 304 14.14 18.64 -12.36
CA PHE A 304 14.04 17.53 -13.31
C PHE A 304 13.03 17.86 -14.41
N LEU A 305 11.84 18.32 -14.04
CA LEU A 305 10.75 18.59 -14.98
C LEU A 305 11.09 19.75 -15.94
N ARG A 306 11.79 20.81 -15.52
CA ARG A 306 12.25 21.91 -16.39
C ARG A 306 13.17 21.50 -17.54
N ARG A 307 13.65 20.27 -17.56
CA ARG A 307 14.49 19.77 -18.65
C ARG A 307 13.69 18.96 -19.65
N LEU A 308 12.47 18.63 -19.29
CA LEU A 308 11.56 17.85 -20.12
C LEU A 308 10.55 18.75 -20.82
N PHE A 309 10.23 19.90 -20.19
CA PHE A 309 9.22 20.87 -20.67
C PHE A 309 9.81 22.27 -20.84
#